data_e5cab0a904d3d39a79a8e8e41a88616c
#
_entry.id   e5cab0a904d3d39a79a8e8e41a88616c
#
_cell.length_a   1.000
_cell.length_b   1.000
_cell.length_c   1.000
_cell.angle_alpha   90.00
_cell.angle_beta   90.00
_cell.angle_gamma   90.00
#
_symmetry.space_group_name_H-M   'P 1'
#
loop_
_entity.id
_entity.type
_entity.pdbx_description
1 polymer ?
#
loop_
_entity_poly.entity_id
_entity_poly.type
_entity_poly.pdbx_seq_one_letter_code
_entity_poly.pdbx_strand_id
1 'polypeptide(L)'
;MRLWHDERVRTPDFDRLYADDPDPWKVASSWYERRKIAIVLASLRRPRYRSAWDAGCGTGELVAALAERVDGILATDASRAAVALATTRLADTPHVEVAHSPLPQRPDGLAQAPDLVVVSEVLYYLDADDRAATYALVDEIAAPAADLVLVNWGPHPDDAHVSGLEAFNEASAALAERGWGRVVTHADVEFLLGVFSRDVPDDVGGRDTANGDDADHLPTSPEETR
;
A
#
# COMPACT_ATOMS: atom_id res chain seq x y z
N MET A 1 24.45 -5.93 -36.01
CA MET A 1 24.69 -5.24 -34.73
C MET A 1 23.52 -4.30 -34.50
N ARG A 2 22.48 -4.76 -33.80
CA ARG A 2 21.28 -3.94 -33.48
C ARG A 2 21.65 -3.15 -32.24
N LEU A 3 21.65 -1.82 -32.37
CA LEU A 3 21.74 -0.89 -31.26
C LEU A 3 20.44 -1.03 -30.48
N TRP A 4 20.50 -1.59 -29.29
CA TRP A 4 19.45 -1.51 -28.30
C TRP A 4 19.35 -0.05 -27.91
N HIS A 5 18.31 0.65 -28.37
CA HIS A 5 17.92 1.90 -27.75
C HIS A 5 17.45 1.54 -26.35
N ASP A 6 18.19 2.00 -25.38
CA ASP A 6 17.79 2.10 -23.99
C ASP A 6 16.66 3.15 -23.94
N GLU A 7 15.43 2.73 -24.25
CA GLU A 7 14.24 3.52 -23.97
C GLU A 7 14.03 3.43 -22.45
N ARG A 8 14.67 4.35 -21.74
CA ARG A 8 14.39 4.53 -20.32
C ARG A 8 12.89 4.80 -20.19
N VAL A 9 12.21 3.92 -19.47
CA VAL A 9 10.83 4.15 -19.06
C VAL A 9 10.78 5.53 -18.40
N ARG A 10 9.93 6.40 -18.92
CA ARG A 10 9.74 7.73 -18.34
C ARG A 10 8.53 7.67 -17.46
N THR A 11 8.70 7.99 -16.19
CA THR A 11 7.55 8.22 -15.29
C THR A 11 6.55 9.15 -15.96
N PRO A 12 5.25 8.83 -15.93
CA PRO A 12 4.19 9.64 -16.52
C PRO A 12 4.23 11.08 -16.00
N ASP A 13 3.83 12.00 -16.86
CA ASP A 13 3.53 13.38 -16.45
C ASP A 13 2.13 13.39 -15.77
N PHE A 14 2.12 13.09 -14.48
CA PHE A 14 0.89 13.02 -13.69
C PHE A 14 0.14 14.35 -13.63
N ASP A 15 0.84 15.50 -13.64
CA ASP A 15 0.19 16.81 -13.69
C ASP A 15 -0.65 16.96 -14.95
N ARG A 16 -0.11 16.52 -16.08
CA ARG A 16 -0.84 16.55 -17.34
C ARG A 16 -1.99 15.54 -17.35
N LEU A 17 -1.77 14.30 -16.86
CA LEU A 17 -2.83 13.29 -16.82
C LEU A 17 -4.04 13.78 -16.02
N TYR A 18 -3.84 14.30 -14.82
CA TYR A 18 -4.93 14.82 -13.98
C TYR A 18 -5.52 16.15 -14.50
N ALA A 19 -4.77 16.94 -15.27
CA ALA A 19 -5.29 18.13 -15.91
C ALA A 19 -6.20 17.80 -17.10
N ASP A 20 -5.86 16.74 -17.86
CA ASP A 20 -6.62 16.29 -19.02
C ASP A 20 -7.88 15.48 -18.59
N ASP A 21 -7.77 14.66 -17.54
CA ASP A 21 -8.88 13.89 -16.94
C ASP A 21 -8.75 13.90 -15.41
N PRO A 22 -9.72 14.46 -14.68
CA PRO A 22 -9.71 14.48 -13.22
C PRO A 22 -9.80 13.10 -12.54
N ASP A 23 -10.17 12.03 -13.26
CA ASP A 23 -10.26 10.66 -12.75
C ASP A 23 -9.77 9.64 -13.80
N PRO A 24 -8.48 9.70 -14.20
CA PRO A 24 -7.96 8.94 -15.33
C PRO A 24 -8.02 7.43 -15.14
N TRP A 25 -8.05 6.95 -13.91
CA TRP A 25 -8.20 5.53 -13.57
C TRP A 25 -9.59 5.16 -13.05
N LYS A 26 -10.55 6.10 -13.06
CA LYS A 26 -11.93 5.91 -12.58
C LYS A 26 -12.00 5.48 -11.12
N VAL A 27 -11.12 6.03 -10.29
CA VAL A 27 -11.01 5.70 -8.86
C VAL A 27 -12.31 6.04 -8.12
N ALA A 28 -12.93 7.17 -8.45
CA ALA A 28 -14.18 7.61 -7.83
C ALA A 28 -15.39 6.77 -8.23
N SER A 29 -15.37 6.11 -9.39
CA SER A 29 -16.59 5.56 -10.00
C SER A 29 -16.57 4.03 -10.20
N SER A 30 -15.41 3.38 -10.31
CA SER A 30 -15.36 1.96 -10.63
C SER A 30 -15.72 1.07 -9.43
N TRP A 31 -16.31 -0.08 -9.71
CA TRP A 31 -16.56 -1.11 -8.68
C TRP A 31 -15.25 -1.67 -8.13
N TYR A 32 -14.26 -1.84 -9.00
CA TYR A 32 -12.94 -2.33 -8.63
C TYR A 32 -12.29 -1.46 -7.55
N GLU A 33 -12.27 -0.15 -7.72
CA GLU A 33 -11.67 0.79 -6.77
C GLU A 33 -12.43 0.81 -5.44
N ARG A 34 -13.77 0.82 -5.48
CA ARG A 34 -14.59 0.73 -4.25
C ARG A 34 -14.30 -0.56 -3.47
N ARG A 35 -14.16 -1.70 -4.19
CA ARG A 35 -13.82 -2.99 -3.58
C ARG A 35 -12.41 -2.94 -2.98
N LYS A 36 -11.41 -2.40 -3.69
CA LYS A 36 -10.04 -2.25 -3.23
C LYS A 36 -9.97 -1.41 -1.96
N ILE A 37 -10.60 -0.24 -1.93
CA ILE A 37 -10.70 0.62 -0.74
C ILE A 37 -11.34 -0.13 0.44
N ALA A 38 -12.43 -0.85 0.22
CA ALA A 38 -13.09 -1.63 1.28
C ALA A 38 -12.16 -2.73 1.85
N ILE A 39 -11.37 -3.38 1.02
CA ILE A 39 -10.38 -4.38 1.44
C ILE A 39 -9.24 -3.71 2.22
N VAL A 40 -8.75 -2.55 1.79
CA VAL A 40 -7.77 -1.76 2.56
C VAL A 40 -8.28 -1.48 3.96
N LEU A 41 -9.49 -0.92 4.08
CA LEU A 41 -10.09 -0.60 5.38
C LEU A 41 -10.30 -1.84 6.26
N ALA A 42 -10.73 -2.97 5.68
CA ALA A 42 -10.92 -4.23 6.39
C ALA A 42 -9.59 -4.85 6.86
N SER A 43 -8.49 -4.55 6.17
CA SER A 43 -7.16 -5.05 6.49
C SER A 43 -6.44 -4.25 7.58
N LEU A 44 -6.94 -3.09 7.95
CA LEU A 44 -6.38 -2.28 9.02
C LEU A 44 -6.53 -2.98 10.37
N ARG A 45 -5.42 -3.23 11.05
CA ARG A 45 -5.34 -4.00 12.29
C ARG A 45 -5.99 -3.32 13.49
N ARG A 46 -6.05 -1.98 13.49
CA ARG A 46 -6.55 -1.20 14.61
C ARG A 46 -7.90 -0.58 14.25
N PRO A 47 -8.81 -0.44 15.21
CA PRO A 47 -10.08 0.25 14.97
C PRO A 47 -9.88 1.74 14.67
N ARG A 48 -8.79 2.35 15.18
CA ARG A 48 -8.45 3.77 14.99
C ARG A 48 -6.95 4.00 15.07
N TYR A 49 -6.45 4.96 14.29
CA TYR A 49 -5.08 5.46 14.28
C TYR A 49 -5.07 6.94 14.66
N ARG A 50 -3.98 7.40 15.26
CA ARG A 50 -3.81 8.81 15.67
C ARG A 50 -3.33 9.68 14.53
N SER A 51 -2.43 9.16 13.71
CA SER A 51 -1.82 9.91 12.62
C SER A 51 -1.52 8.99 11.45
N ALA A 52 -1.94 9.39 10.25
CA ALA A 52 -1.59 8.68 9.04
C ALA A 52 -0.84 9.57 8.06
N TRP A 53 0.02 8.94 7.28
CA TRP A 53 0.57 9.50 6.06
C TRP A 53 0.16 8.63 4.87
N ASP A 54 -0.55 9.23 3.92
CA ASP A 54 -0.89 8.61 2.63
C ASP A 54 0.02 9.22 1.55
N ALA A 55 0.96 8.41 1.05
CA ALA A 55 1.99 8.81 0.11
C ALA A 55 1.61 8.41 -1.32
N GLY A 56 1.19 9.39 -2.11
CA GLY A 56 0.61 9.20 -3.44
C GLY A 56 -0.92 9.11 -3.37
N CYS A 57 -1.53 10.11 -2.76
CA CYS A 57 -2.97 10.09 -2.46
C CYS A 57 -3.89 10.25 -3.68
N GLY A 58 -3.35 10.60 -4.84
CA GLY A 58 -4.14 10.89 -6.03
C GLY A 58 -5.21 11.94 -5.77
N THR A 59 -6.45 11.62 -6.12
CA THR A 59 -7.61 12.49 -5.93
C THR A 59 -8.32 12.33 -4.57
N GLY A 60 -7.74 11.54 -3.64
CA GLY A 60 -8.11 11.50 -2.23
C GLY A 60 -9.26 10.57 -1.87
N GLU A 61 -9.67 9.64 -2.73
CA GLU A 61 -10.75 8.68 -2.43
C GLU A 61 -10.41 7.77 -1.26
N LEU A 62 -9.22 7.19 -1.24
CA LEU A 62 -8.76 6.35 -0.12
C LEU A 62 -8.63 7.18 1.16
N VAL A 63 -8.10 8.40 1.06
CA VAL A 63 -7.99 9.34 2.20
C VAL A 63 -9.35 9.64 2.81
N ALA A 64 -10.38 9.92 1.98
CA ALA A 64 -11.74 10.16 2.45
C ALA A 64 -12.30 8.97 3.24
N ALA A 65 -12.02 7.75 2.79
CA ALA A 65 -12.44 6.54 3.49
C ALA A 65 -11.64 6.27 4.78
N LEU A 66 -10.35 6.62 4.81
CA LEU A 66 -9.48 6.51 5.99
C LEU A 66 -9.84 7.53 7.06
N ALA A 67 -10.38 8.70 6.68
CA ALA A 67 -10.67 9.81 7.59
C ALA A 67 -11.63 9.43 8.72
N GLU A 68 -12.50 8.44 8.55
CA GLU A 68 -13.38 7.93 9.61
C GLU A 68 -12.61 7.14 10.69
N ARG A 69 -11.37 6.72 10.39
CA ARG A 69 -10.55 5.81 11.22
C ARG A 69 -9.23 6.40 11.69
N VAL A 70 -8.96 7.68 11.37
CA VAL A 70 -7.69 8.36 11.70
C VAL A 70 -7.99 9.73 12.28
N ASP A 71 -7.27 10.14 13.33
CA ASP A 71 -7.48 11.44 13.98
C ASP A 71 -6.84 12.60 13.21
N GLY A 72 -5.76 12.34 12.46
CA GLY A 72 -5.09 13.32 11.60
C GLY A 72 -4.40 12.64 10.43
N ILE A 73 -4.62 13.13 9.23
CA ILE A 73 -4.02 12.57 8.00
C ILE A 73 -3.24 13.65 7.28
N LEU A 74 -2.00 13.35 6.93
CA LEU A 74 -1.25 14.04 5.89
C LEU A 74 -1.34 13.20 4.61
N ALA A 75 -1.97 13.75 3.58
CA ALA A 75 -2.07 13.15 2.25
C ALA A 75 -1.12 13.89 1.30
N THR A 76 -0.26 13.17 0.60
CA THR A 76 0.71 13.81 -0.29
C THR A 76 0.67 13.20 -1.68
N ASP A 77 0.97 13.99 -2.69
CA ASP A 77 1.11 13.53 -4.07
C ASP A 77 2.21 14.29 -4.81
N ALA A 78 2.79 13.65 -5.82
CA ALA A 78 3.78 14.25 -6.71
C ALA A 78 3.15 15.22 -7.72
N SER A 79 1.85 15.07 -8.03
CA SER A 79 1.11 15.91 -8.93
C SER A 79 0.41 17.05 -8.20
N ARG A 80 0.69 18.29 -8.61
CA ARG A 80 -0.02 19.47 -8.11
C ARG A 80 -1.49 19.48 -8.53
N ALA A 81 -1.80 18.92 -9.70
CA ALA A 81 -3.18 18.78 -10.17
C ALA A 81 -3.96 17.79 -9.28
N ALA A 82 -3.38 16.64 -8.94
CA ALA A 82 -3.96 15.69 -7.99
C ALA A 82 -4.19 16.33 -6.61
N VAL A 83 -3.19 17.05 -6.08
CA VAL A 83 -3.28 17.78 -4.82
C VAL A 83 -4.46 18.77 -4.81
N ALA A 84 -4.66 19.52 -5.90
CA ALA A 84 -5.79 20.46 -6.01
C ALA A 84 -7.15 19.74 -6.00
N LEU A 85 -7.26 18.59 -6.68
CA LEU A 85 -8.47 17.75 -6.70
C LEU A 85 -8.74 17.16 -5.32
N ALA A 86 -7.72 16.58 -4.68
CA ALA A 86 -7.82 16.00 -3.33
C ALA A 86 -8.19 17.07 -2.29
N THR A 87 -7.59 18.27 -2.36
CA THR A 87 -7.93 19.40 -1.48
C THR A 87 -9.40 19.78 -1.61
N THR A 88 -9.92 19.81 -2.85
CA THR A 88 -11.32 20.12 -3.10
C THR A 88 -12.24 19.03 -2.54
N ARG A 89 -11.90 17.75 -2.75
CA ARG A 89 -12.66 16.61 -2.25
C ARG A 89 -12.74 16.57 -0.73
N LEU A 90 -11.64 16.89 -0.07
CA LEU A 90 -11.46 16.75 1.39
C LEU A 90 -11.72 18.06 2.15
N ALA A 91 -12.27 19.08 1.49
CA ALA A 91 -12.51 20.41 2.07
C ALA A 91 -13.35 20.39 3.36
N ASP A 92 -14.29 19.44 3.47
CA ASP A 92 -15.15 19.27 4.64
C ASP A 92 -14.56 18.32 5.70
N THR A 93 -13.28 17.91 5.56
CA THR A 93 -12.59 16.98 6.45
C THR A 93 -11.43 17.69 7.16
N PRO A 94 -11.66 18.46 8.24
CA PRO A 94 -10.70 19.43 8.78
C PRO A 94 -9.45 18.81 9.41
N HIS A 95 -9.44 17.50 9.65
CA HIS A 95 -8.30 16.76 10.18
C HIS A 95 -7.43 16.10 9.08
N VAL A 96 -7.71 16.43 7.82
CA VAL A 96 -6.90 16.01 6.68
C VAL A 96 -6.18 17.23 6.10
N GLU A 97 -4.87 17.13 5.99
CA GLU A 97 -4.01 18.05 5.27
C GLU A 97 -3.57 17.41 3.95
N VAL A 98 -3.65 18.16 2.86
CA VAL A 98 -3.19 17.71 1.54
C VAL A 98 -2.02 18.59 1.10
N ALA A 99 -0.90 17.97 0.72
CA ALA A 99 0.31 18.69 0.34
C ALA A 99 1.00 18.10 -0.90
N HIS A 100 1.69 18.93 -1.65
CA HIS A 100 2.56 18.48 -2.73
C HIS A 100 3.90 18.01 -2.14
N SER A 101 4.16 16.71 -2.23
CA SER A 101 5.45 16.12 -1.84
C SER A 101 5.66 14.83 -2.63
N PRO A 102 6.54 14.84 -3.64
CA PRO A 102 6.87 13.63 -4.39
C PRO A 102 7.73 12.68 -3.54
N LEU A 103 7.48 11.36 -3.62
CA LEU A 103 8.41 10.38 -3.10
C LEU A 103 9.74 10.42 -3.88
N PRO A 104 10.88 10.19 -3.22
CA PRO A 104 11.06 9.85 -1.79
C PRO A 104 11.32 11.06 -0.88
N GLN A 105 10.79 12.23 -1.19
CA GLN A 105 10.99 13.40 -0.35
C GLN A 105 10.23 13.25 0.98
N ARG A 106 10.90 13.60 2.08
CA ARG A 106 10.23 13.71 3.38
C ARG A 106 9.19 14.84 3.31
N PRO A 107 7.92 14.56 3.59
CA PRO A 107 6.90 15.62 3.53
C PRO A 107 7.06 16.61 4.70
N ASP A 108 6.87 17.89 4.39
CA ASP A 108 6.62 18.89 5.42
C ASP A 108 5.22 18.65 6.02
N GLY A 109 5.00 19.02 7.27
CA GLY A 109 3.65 18.92 7.89
C GLY A 109 3.37 17.64 8.66
N LEU A 110 4.28 16.67 8.74
CA LEU A 110 4.18 15.56 9.69
C LEU A 110 4.34 16.08 11.11
N ALA A 111 3.23 16.44 11.76
CA ALA A 111 3.22 16.98 13.12
C ALA A 111 3.72 15.96 14.17
N GLN A 112 3.61 14.67 13.86
CA GLN A 112 4.10 13.55 14.67
C GLN A 112 4.40 12.34 13.76
N ALA A 113 5.18 11.39 14.29
CA ALA A 113 5.46 10.14 13.60
C ALA A 113 4.14 9.39 13.33
N PRO A 114 3.81 9.05 12.07
CA PRO A 114 2.57 8.38 11.74
C PRO A 114 2.55 6.95 12.30
N ASP A 115 1.42 6.56 12.90
CA ASP A 115 1.17 5.18 13.31
C ASP A 115 0.42 4.37 12.24
N LEU A 116 0.09 5.01 11.11
CA LEU A 116 -0.31 4.39 9.85
C LEU A 116 0.40 5.06 8.68
N VAL A 117 1.04 4.28 7.84
CA VAL A 117 1.55 4.74 6.53
C VAL A 117 0.81 3.97 5.45
N VAL A 118 0.43 4.65 4.39
CA VAL A 118 -0.19 4.03 3.21
C VAL A 118 0.61 4.41 1.97
N VAL A 119 0.95 3.42 1.16
CA VAL A 119 1.55 3.57 -0.15
C VAL A 119 0.75 2.71 -1.12
N SER A 120 -0.09 3.36 -1.91
CA SER A 120 -1.05 2.68 -2.80
C SER A 120 -0.84 3.12 -4.23
N GLU A 121 -0.58 2.17 -5.13
CA GLU A 121 -0.48 2.35 -6.58
C GLU A 121 0.63 3.33 -7.02
N VAL A 122 1.75 3.37 -6.29
CA VAL A 122 2.84 4.34 -6.53
C VAL A 122 4.17 3.67 -6.86
N LEU A 123 4.54 2.60 -6.14
CA LEU A 123 5.92 2.08 -6.14
C LEU A 123 6.42 1.69 -7.53
N TYR A 124 5.58 1.15 -8.37
CA TYR A 124 5.95 0.71 -9.70
C TYR A 124 6.26 1.87 -10.68
N TYR A 125 5.87 3.11 -10.35
CA TYR A 125 6.23 4.32 -11.09
C TYR A 125 7.57 4.93 -10.67
N LEU A 126 8.13 4.48 -9.55
CA LEU A 126 9.43 4.94 -9.06
C LEU A 126 10.56 4.10 -9.69
N ASP A 127 11.71 4.70 -9.94
CA ASP A 127 12.90 3.92 -10.29
C ASP A 127 13.45 3.17 -9.07
N ALA A 128 14.49 2.35 -9.27
CA ALA A 128 15.01 1.49 -8.21
C ALA A 128 15.61 2.28 -7.03
N ASP A 129 16.27 3.40 -7.31
CA ASP A 129 16.89 4.24 -6.29
C ASP A 129 15.83 4.97 -5.48
N ASP A 130 14.79 5.49 -6.13
CA ASP A 130 13.66 6.17 -5.50
C ASP A 130 12.81 5.18 -4.68
N ARG A 131 12.61 3.93 -5.14
CA ARG A 131 11.95 2.89 -4.33
C ARG A 131 12.74 2.58 -3.06
N ALA A 132 14.05 2.35 -3.18
CA ALA A 132 14.92 2.08 -2.03
C ALA A 132 14.93 3.23 -1.02
N ALA A 133 14.99 4.48 -1.50
CA ALA A 133 14.91 5.67 -0.67
C ALA A 133 13.52 5.82 -0.02
N THR A 134 12.44 5.45 -0.70
CA THR A 134 11.09 5.44 -0.14
C THR A 134 10.96 4.47 1.03
N TYR A 135 11.51 3.25 0.91
CA TYR A 135 11.49 2.27 2.01
C TYR A 135 12.29 2.77 3.23
N ALA A 136 13.43 3.42 2.99
CA ALA A 136 14.23 4.03 4.05
C ALA A 136 13.49 5.20 4.73
N LEU A 137 12.84 6.05 3.95
CA LEU A 137 12.04 7.16 4.46
C LEU A 137 10.88 6.68 5.33
N VAL A 138 10.10 5.71 4.85
CA VAL A 138 8.99 5.12 5.63
C VAL A 138 9.50 4.57 6.95
N ASP A 139 10.63 3.84 6.92
CA ASP A 139 11.25 3.27 8.11
C ASP A 139 11.69 4.34 9.12
N GLU A 140 12.25 5.45 8.64
CA GLU A 140 12.72 6.57 9.46
C GLU A 140 11.59 7.32 10.16
N ILE A 141 10.49 7.62 9.43
CA ILE A 141 9.45 8.53 9.92
C ILE A 141 8.32 7.85 10.69
N ALA A 142 8.10 6.56 10.45
CA ALA A 142 7.01 5.82 11.06
C ALA A 142 7.21 5.65 12.58
N ALA A 143 6.12 5.68 13.34
CA ALA A 143 6.15 5.42 14.78
C ALA A 143 6.67 3.99 15.07
N PRO A 144 7.24 3.74 16.27
CA PRO A 144 7.82 2.44 16.61
C PRO A 144 6.86 1.25 16.44
N ALA A 145 5.57 1.45 16.67
CA ALA A 145 4.52 0.43 16.51
C ALA A 145 3.58 0.73 15.33
N ALA A 146 4.10 1.36 14.27
CA ALA A 146 3.31 1.72 13.10
C ALA A 146 2.88 0.50 12.29
N ASP A 147 1.77 0.65 11.59
CA ASP A 147 1.35 -0.20 10.49
C ASP A 147 1.63 0.50 9.15
N LEU A 148 2.10 -0.27 8.17
CA LEU A 148 2.28 0.16 6.78
C LEU A 148 1.37 -0.67 5.89
N VAL A 149 0.57 -0.01 5.08
CA VAL A 149 -0.26 -0.65 4.05
C VAL A 149 0.37 -0.40 2.68
N LEU A 150 0.68 -1.47 1.97
CA LEU A 150 1.09 -1.43 0.58
C LEU A 150 -0.02 -2.00 -0.29
N VAL A 151 -0.36 -1.30 -1.37
CA VAL A 151 -1.30 -1.76 -2.39
C VAL A 151 -0.69 -1.53 -3.77
N ASN A 152 -0.69 -2.57 -4.59
CA ASN A 152 -0.21 -2.47 -5.97
C ASN A 152 -1.14 -3.24 -6.91
N TRP A 153 -1.53 -2.61 -8.01
CA TRP A 153 -2.12 -3.31 -9.14
C TRP A 153 -1.11 -4.34 -9.66
N GLY A 154 -1.52 -5.62 -9.74
CA GLY A 154 -0.59 -6.73 -9.96
C GLY A 154 0.14 -6.73 -11.31
N PRO A 155 -0.56 -6.46 -12.44
CA PRO A 155 0.08 -6.40 -13.74
C PRO A 155 1.14 -5.31 -13.88
N HIS A 156 1.79 -5.26 -15.06
CA HIS A 156 2.77 -4.23 -15.40
C HIS A 156 2.10 -3.13 -16.22
N PRO A 157 1.94 -1.91 -15.69
CA PRO A 157 1.52 -0.79 -16.51
C PRO A 157 2.55 -0.49 -17.61
N ASP A 158 2.10 -0.13 -18.80
CA ASP A 158 2.99 0.13 -19.94
C ASP A 158 3.98 1.29 -19.71
N ASP A 159 3.65 2.16 -18.77
CA ASP A 159 4.39 3.38 -18.40
C ASP A 159 5.07 3.30 -17.02
N ALA A 160 5.17 2.11 -16.45
CA ALA A 160 5.80 1.86 -15.15
C ALA A 160 7.19 1.21 -15.30
N HIS A 161 8.06 1.43 -14.30
CA HIS A 161 9.41 0.86 -14.27
C HIS A 161 9.43 -0.65 -14.03
N VAL A 162 8.47 -1.14 -13.23
CA VAL A 162 8.31 -2.55 -12.86
C VAL A 162 6.83 -2.91 -12.75
N SER A 163 6.50 -4.19 -12.73
CA SER A 163 5.13 -4.64 -12.43
C SER A 163 4.78 -4.37 -10.96
N GLY A 164 3.49 -4.30 -10.66
CA GLY A 164 3.04 -4.18 -9.28
C GLY A 164 3.42 -5.39 -8.42
N LEU A 165 3.51 -6.58 -8.99
CA LEU A 165 3.99 -7.79 -8.32
C LEU A 165 5.49 -7.67 -7.95
N GLU A 166 6.33 -7.19 -8.88
CA GLU A 166 7.75 -6.98 -8.62
C GLU A 166 7.97 -5.91 -7.54
N ALA A 167 7.29 -4.76 -7.66
CA ALA A 167 7.35 -3.69 -6.66
C ALA A 167 6.92 -4.18 -5.26
N PHE A 168 5.85 -4.99 -5.19
CA PHE A 168 5.36 -5.55 -3.93
C PHE A 168 6.35 -6.52 -3.30
N ASN A 169 6.97 -7.40 -4.09
CA ASN A 169 7.94 -8.38 -3.61
C ASN A 169 9.23 -7.69 -3.14
N GLU A 170 9.73 -6.71 -3.91
CA GLU A 170 10.88 -5.89 -3.54
C GLU A 170 10.65 -5.15 -2.23
N ALA A 171 9.50 -4.45 -2.11
CA ALA A 171 9.12 -3.75 -0.88
C ALA A 171 9.01 -4.70 0.31
N SER A 172 8.41 -5.88 0.13
CA SER A 172 8.27 -6.87 1.19
C SER A 172 9.62 -7.34 1.73
N ALA A 173 10.60 -7.58 0.86
CA ALA A 173 11.96 -7.96 1.25
C ALA A 173 12.68 -6.80 1.97
N ALA A 174 12.64 -5.60 1.40
CA ALA A 174 13.29 -4.43 1.96
C ALA A 174 12.73 -4.03 3.34
N LEU A 175 11.42 -4.19 3.55
CA LEU A 175 10.76 -3.94 4.84
C LEU A 175 11.12 -5.01 5.88
N ALA A 176 11.19 -6.29 5.47
CA ALA A 176 11.58 -7.37 6.36
C ALA A 176 13.00 -7.16 6.91
N GLU A 177 13.96 -6.72 6.08
CA GLU A 177 15.33 -6.36 6.48
C GLU A 177 15.37 -5.22 7.52
N ARG A 178 14.33 -4.38 7.56
CA ARG A 178 14.14 -3.26 8.50
C ARG A 178 13.28 -3.61 9.71
N GLY A 179 12.96 -4.89 9.91
CA GLY A 179 12.21 -5.36 11.07
C GLY A 179 10.69 -5.20 10.96
N TRP A 180 10.15 -4.95 9.75
CA TRP A 180 8.71 -4.97 9.53
C TRP A 180 8.22 -6.38 9.25
N GLY A 181 7.35 -6.91 10.10
CA GLY A 181 6.69 -8.19 9.87
C GLY A 181 5.42 -8.02 9.03
N ARG A 182 5.23 -8.85 8.01
CA ARG A 182 3.99 -8.85 7.23
C ARG A 182 2.90 -9.61 7.99
N VAL A 183 1.82 -8.93 8.34
CA VAL A 183 0.73 -9.43 9.20
C VAL A 183 -0.58 -9.67 8.46
N VAL A 184 -0.77 -9.06 7.30
CA VAL A 184 -1.91 -9.32 6.41
C VAL A 184 -1.39 -9.45 4.98
N THR A 185 -1.95 -10.38 4.23
CA THR A 185 -1.75 -10.51 2.79
C THR A 185 -3.10 -10.72 2.14
N HIS A 186 -3.41 -9.91 1.14
CA HIS A 186 -4.49 -10.15 0.19
C HIS A 186 -3.88 -10.18 -1.22
N ALA A 187 -4.23 -11.20 -1.97
CA ALA A 187 -3.82 -11.34 -3.36
C ALA A 187 -5.00 -11.85 -4.18
N ASP A 188 -5.32 -11.17 -5.23
CA ASP A 188 -6.27 -11.64 -6.23
C ASP A 188 -5.74 -11.40 -7.66
N VAL A 189 -6.59 -11.55 -8.66
CA VAL A 189 -6.18 -11.40 -10.05
C VAL A 189 -5.85 -9.97 -10.45
N GLU A 190 -6.26 -8.98 -9.66
CA GLU A 190 -6.16 -7.57 -10.02
C GLU A 190 -5.12 -6.83 -9.19
N PHE A 191 -5.03 -7.09 -7.86
CA PHE A 191 -4.10 -6.36 -7.00
C PHE A 191 -3.56 -7.19 -5.84
N LEU A 192 -2.46 -6.72 -5.29
CA LEU A 192 -1.80 -7.24 -4.10
C LEU A 192 -1.91 -6.19 -2.99
N LEU A 193 -2.23 -6.65 -1.78
CA LEU A 193 -2.19 -5.82 -0.59
C LEU A 193 -1.40 -6.52 0.50
N GLY A 194 -0.54 -5.79 1.17
CA GLY A 194 0.15 -6.22 2.38
C GLY A 194 0.00 -5.19 3.50
N VAL A 195 -0.27 -5.67 4.72
CA VAL A 195 -0.08 -4.86 5.92
C VAL A 195 1.16 -5.35 6.63
N PHE A 196 2.07 -4.43 6.89
CA PHE A 196 3.31 -4.66 7.61
C PHE A 196 3.26 -3.92 8.94
N SER A 197 3.85 -4.49 9.97
CA SER A 197 3.89 -3.85 11.30
C SER A 197 5.24 -4.09 11.97
N ARG A 198 5.64 -3.14 12.80
CA ARG A 198 6.77 -3.30 13.72
C ARG A 198 6.35 -3.90 15.06
N ASP A 199 5.04 -3.94 15.32
CA ASP A 199 4.43 -4.52 16.51
C ASP A 199 3.85 -5.90 16.18
N VAL A 200 4.76 -6.85 15.87
CA VAL A 200 4.40 -8.25 15.60
C VAL A 200 4.86 -9.07 16.80
N PRO A 201 3.96 -9.79 17.48
CA PRO A 201 4.39 -10.72 18.52
C PRO A 201 5.34 -11.79 17.96
N ASP A 202 6.42 -12.09 18.68
CA ASP A 202 7.47 -13.04 18.26
C ASP A 202 6.94 -14.44 17.96
N ASP A 203 5.74 -14.78 18.42
CA ASP A 203 5.12 -16.12 18.29
C ASP A 203 4.24 -16.29 17.04
N VAL A 204 4.03 -15.25 16.23
CA VAL A 204 3.19 -15.36 15.01
C VAL A 204 3.93 -16.07 13.86
N GLY A 205 5.26 -16.15 13.91
CA GLY A 205 6.10 -16.83 12.92
C GLY A 205 6.18 -18.36 13.07
N GLY A 206 5.62 -18.94 14.13
CA GLY A 206 5.85 -20.34 14.53
C GLY A 206 4.78 -21.37 14.12
N ARG A 207 3.81 -21.05 13.27
CA ARG A 207 2.70 -21.98 12.99
C ARG A 207 2.84 -22.86 11.74
N ASP A 208 3.96 -22.88 11.05
CA ASP A 208 4.09 -23.61 9.78
C ASP A 208 5.16 -24.72 9.73
N THR A 209 5.47 -25.38 10.84
CA THR A 209 6.35 -26.57 10.77
C THR A 209 5.88 -27.77 11.58
N ALA A 210 4.58 -27.97 11.76
CA ALA A 210 4.07 -29.20 12.37
C ALA A 210 2.86 -29.72 11.63
N ASN A 211 3.04 -30.20 10.42
CA ASN A 211 2.13 -31.16 9.79
C ASN A 211 2.92 -32.04 8.81
N GLY A 212 3.72 -32.92 9.34
CA GLY A 212 4.22 -34.12 8.70
C GLY A 212 4.01 -35.27 9.67
N ASP A 213 3.32 -36.30 9.21
CA ASP A 213 3.13 -37.62 9.84
C ASP A 213 2.09 -37.72 10.96
N ASP A 214 0.83 -37.89 10.57
CA ASP A 214 -0.10 -38.86 11.18
C ASP A 214 -1.21 -39.20 10.19
N ALA A 215 -0.84 -39.87 9.12
CA ALA A 215 -1.78 -40.59 8.24
C ALA A 215 -1.63 -42.10 8.56
N ASP A 216 -2.21 -42.53 9.67
CA ASP A 216 -2.55 -43.97 9.86
C ASP A 216 -3.38 -44.16 11.15
N HIS A 217 -4.66 -43.86 11.10
CA HIS A 217 -5.66 -44.52 11.96
C HIS A 217 -7.07 -44.27 11.40
N LEU A 218 -7.47 -45.10 10.45
CA LEU A 218 -8.87 -45.30 10.12
C LEU A 218 -9.46 -46.28 11.14
N PRO A 219 -10.54 -45.96 11.85
CA PRO A 219 -11.24 -46.96 12.67
C PRO A 219 -11.99 -47.92 11.76
N THR A 220 -11.67 -49.20 11.93
CA THR A 220 -12.41 -50.34 11.37
C THR A 220 -13.84 -50.36 11.89
N SER A 221 -14.81 -50.47 10.98
CA SER A 221 -16.22 -50.68 11.28
C SER A 221 -16.47 -51.93 12.09
N PRO A 222 -17.42 -51.96 13.04
CA PRO A 222 -17.84 -53.20 13.67
C PRO A 222 -18.77 -53.98 12.75
N GLU A 223 -18.49 -55.28 12.63
CA GLU A 223 -19.30 -56.29 11.95
C GLU A 223 -20.72 -56.38 12.52
N GLU A 224 -21.67 -56.44 11.65
CA GLU A 224 -23.04 -56.87 11.93
C GLU A 224 -23.03 -58.37 12.39
N THR A 225 -23.62 -58.63 13.52
CA THR A 225 -24.05 -60.00 13.86
C THR A 225 -25.47 -59.99 14.39
N ARG A 226 -26.38 -60.51 13.52
CA ARG A 226 -27.74 -61.03 13.73
C ARG A 226 -28.78 -60.17 14.42
#